data_bf0d4460ecb4979bd7fbbdc1dadd6ee4
#
_entry.id   bf0d4460ecb4979bd7fbbdc1dadd6ee4
#
_cell.length_a   1.000
_cell.length_b   1.000
_cell.length_c   1.000
_cell.angle_alpha   90.00
_cell.angle_beta   90.00
_cell.angle_gamma   90.00
#
_symmetry.space_group_name_H-M   'P 1'
#
loop_
_entity.id
_entity.type
_entity.pdbx_description
1 polymer ?
#
loop_
_entity_poly.entity_id
_entity_poly.type
_entity_poly.pdbx_seq_one_letter_code
_entity_poly.pdbx_strand_id
1 'polypeptide(L)'
;MWRTIVKKELLETIFSYRFPLFAVICLLLVPLSMAVNQAAYAKRVRDYSDQVRLTDEAAAAIKIQDIMAGTVAIRGFRRPAPLSVFTQGFESTLPRYYEFTQDGFKPGESATDDETILSVQGKVDFVFLVQMVISLIAMLFASDMVSGEKESGTLRAMLANSLPRDTLLSGKIGGGFLALWVPFLLAFLFGAVVLMFGAFPLAGGDTAVRVLIVLLATSLFILTYFTIGIAVSTSTSKARTSLVAILIVWAAFQLIVPRLGDMIARLAHPVRTETQVSLQKSLLVRSLDTETAKELGRQYDLIFKGAPEGAANDENSPEQKKWDPIRDDIQNRARETKSQQLSAIDETYLQERRRQLDLAVNLSLVSPSAAFARFIADVCGTGELERAKYVEAVRSHQKALDNELFSKVKRTLMMHEGGGTSMSFSAQPVDASKLPRFTITPATVAETLKANARSLISLFVWLIAPFAFAYAKFIKYDVR
;
A
#
# COMPACT_ATOMS: atom_id res chain seq x y z
N MET A 1 27.73 -23.18 -30.28
CA MET A 1 26.37 -23.56 -30.61
C MET A 1 25.34 -22.67 -29.91
N TRP A 2 25.17 -22.64 -28.57
CA TRP A 2 24.18 -21.83 -27.88
C TRP A 2 24.27 -20.33 -28.25
N ARG A 3 25.45 -19.71 -28.17
CA ARG A 3 25.68 -18.31 -28.57
C ARG A 3 25.26 -17.99 -30.01
N THR A 4 25.44 -18.93 -30.92
CA THR A 4 25.06 -18.77 -32.36
C THR A 4 23.53 -18.73 -32.50
N ILE A 5 22.83 -19.60 -31.77
CA ILE A 5 21.37 -19.63 -31.76
C ILE A 5 20.81 -18.33 -31.13
N VAL A 6 21.33 -17.93 -29.96
CA VAL A 6 20.96 -16.67 -29.34
C VAL A 6 21.15 -15.47 -30.28
N LYS A 7 22.31 -15.38 -30.97
CA LYS A 7 22.59 -14.31 -31.93
C LYS A 7 21.63 -14.35 -33.11
N LYS A 8 21.31 -15.54 -33.64
CA LYS A 8 20.34 -15.70 -34.74
C LYS A 8 18.96 -15.18 -34.31
N GLU A 9 18.43 -15.67 -33.19
CA GLU A 9 17.10 -15.29 -32.67
C GLU A 9 17.03 -13.80 -32.34
N LEU A 10 18.10 -13.24 -31.74
CA LEU A 10 18.19 -11.82 -31.44
C LEU A 10 18.11 -10.97 -32.73
N LEU A 11 18.88 -11.31 -33.75
CA LEU A 11 18.88 -10.60 -35.02
C LEU A 11 17.55 -10.74 -35.73
N GLU A 12 16.95 -11.94 -35.78
CA GLU A 12 15.65 -12.19 -36.38
C GLU A 12 14.55 -11.36 -35.70
N THR A 13 14.60 -11.25 -34.38
CA THR A 13 13.68 -10.42 -33.61
C THR A 13 13.89 -8.92 -33.87
N ILE A 14 15.15 -8.44 -33.90
CA ILE A 14 15.50 -7.03 -34.14
C ILE A 14 15.06 -6.57 -35.54
N PHE A 15 15.22 -7.43 -36.56
CA PHE A 15 14.81 -7.12 -37.92
C PHE A 15 13.29 -7.28 -38.16
N SER A 16 12.53 -7.78 -37.16
CA SER A 16 11.08 -7.82 -37.24
C SER A 16 10.47 -6.41 -37.11
N TYR A 17 9.38 -6.13 -37.82
CA TYR A 17 8.65 -4.87 -37.72
C TYR A 17 8.09 -4.58 -36.34
N ARG A 18 7.95 -5.61 -35.50
CA ARG A 18 7.45 -5.50 -34.11
C ARG A 18 8.48 -4.89 -33.17
N PHE A 19 9.76 -5.11 -33.42
CA PHE A 19 10.83 -4.64 -32.53
C PHE A 19 10.94 -3.10 -32.48
N PRO A 20 11.02 -2.34 -33.59
CA PRO A 20 11.09 -0.89 -33.51
C PRO A 20 9.84 -0.28 -32.85
N LEU A 21 8.67 -0.85 -33.09
CA LEU A 21 7.44 -0.41 -32.41
C LEU A 21 7.55 -0.59 -30.89
N PHE A 22 8.00 -1.76 -30.44
CA PHE A 22 8.23 -2.03 -29.01
C PHE A 22 9.27 -1.09 -28.40
N ALA A 23 10.40 -0.91 -29.08
CA ALA A 23 11.46 -0.03 -28.61
C ALA A 23 10.97 1.43 -28.44
N VAL A 24 10.20 1.94 -29.40
CA VAL A 24 9.57 3.27 -29.33
C VAL A 24 8.59 3.35 -28.16
N ILE A 25 7.72 2.35 -28.00
CA ILE A 25 6.78 2.29 -26.88
C ILE A 25 7.52 2.34 -25.53
N CYS A 26 8.58 1.52 -25.36
CA CYS A 26 9.36 1.52 -24.14
C CYS A 26 10.06 2.85 -23.87
N LEU A 27 10.77 3.38 -24.90
CA LEU A 27 11.55 4.62 -24.78
C LEU A 27 10.69 5.86 -24.55
N LEU A 28 9.44 5.84 -24.94
CA LEU A 28 8.50 6.94 -24.68
C LEU A 28 7.75 6.75 -23.36
N LEU A 29 7.07 5.60 -23.18
CA LEU A 29 6.14 5.44 -22.08
C LEU A 29 6.82 5.24 -20.72
N VAL A 30 7.95 4.53 -20.66
CA VAL A 30 8.64 4.27 -19.39
C VAL A 30 9.18 5.57 -18.77
N PRO A 31 10.00 6.39 -19.47
CA PRO A 31 10.47 7.66 -18.91
C PRO A 31 9.34 8.67 -18.68
N LEU A 32 8.33 8.70 -19.57
CA LEU A 32 7.19 9.59 -19.42
C LEU A 32 6.40 9.27 -18.15
N SER A 33 6.12 8.00 -17.87
CA SER A 33 5.43 7.59 -16.64
C SER A 33 6.22 8.00 -15.39
N MET A 34 7.55 7.81 -15.41
CA MET A 34 8.42 8.23 -14.32
C MET A 34 8.42 9.76 -14.13
N ALA A 35 8.51 10.52 -15.22
CA ALA A 35 8.52 11.99 -15.17
C ALA A 35 7.20 12.57 -14.62
N VAL A 36 6.06 12.06 -15.08
CA VAL A 36 4.72 12.50 -14.61
C VAL A 36 4.55 12.20 -13.12
N ASN A 37 4.89 10.97 -12.70
CA ASN A 37 4.77 10.60 -11.29
C ASN A 37 5.78 11.35 -10.39
N GLN A 38 6.96 11.72 -10.93
CA GLN A 38 7.92 12.57 -10.21
C GLN A 38 7.36 13.97 -9.98
N ALA A 39 6.72 14.58 -10.97
CA ALA A 39 6.09 15.89 -10.80
C ALA A 39 5.00 15.85 -9.71
N ALA A 40 4.19 14.79 -9.71
CA ALA A 40 3.19 14.56 -8.68
C ALA A 40 3.83 14.34 -7.28
N TYR A 41 4.91 13.58 -7.19
CA TYR A 41 5.66 13.39 -5.95
C TYR A 41 6.24 14.71 -5.43
N ALA A 42 6.87 15.51 -6.30
CA ALA A 42 7.43 16.81 -5.94
C ALA A 42 6.36 17.78 -5.39
N LYS A 43 5.15 17.76 -5.96
CA LYS A 43 4.00 18.51 -5.42
C LYS A 43 3.65 18.03 -4.02
N ARG A 44 3.47 16.71 -3.82
CA ARG A 44 3.14 16.15 -2.49
C ARG A 44 4.19 16.47 -1.42
N VAL A 45 5.47 16.47 -1.78
CA VAL A 45 6.56 16.84 -0.84
C VAL A 45 6.48 18.31 -0.46
N ARG A 46 6.19 19.21 -1.40
CA ARG A 46 5.98 20.63 -1.09
C ARG A 46 4.78 20.83 -0.18
N ASP A 47 3.64 20.25 -0.53
CA ASP A 47 2.42 20.33 0.27
C ASP A 47 2.68 19.82 1.70
N TYR A 48 3.41 18.70 1.85
CA TYR A 48 3.82 18.17 3.15
C TYR A 48 4.68 19.16 3.94
N SER A 49 5.72 19.72 3.30
CA SER A 49 6.63 20.65 3.99
C SER A 49 5.93 21.93 4.43
N ASP A 50 5.01 22.45 3.61
CA ASP A 50 4.23 23.65 3.94
C ASP A 50 3.24 23.37 5.07
N GLN A 51 2.56 22.23 5.06
CA GLN A 51 1.63 21.84 6.13
C GLN A 51 2.35 21.61 7.47
N VAL A 52 3.50 20.95 7.46
CA VAL A 52 4.33 20.76 8.66
C VAL A 52 4.80 22.10 9.20
N ARG A 53 5.32 22.98 8.35
CA ARG A 53 5.78 24.32 8.76
C ARG A 53 4.65 25.15 9.37
N LEU A 54 3.49 25.22 8.71
CA LEU A 54 2.32 25.95 9.22
C LEU A 54 1.84 25.40 10.57
N THR A 55 1.89 24.07 10.74
CA THR A 55 1.50 23.44 12.00
C THR A 55 2.52 23.70 13.10
N ASP A 56 3.82 23.66 12.81
CA ASP A 56 4.88 23.99 13.79
C ASP A 56 4.81 25.47 14.20
N GLU A 57 4.58 26.39 13.27
CA GLU A 57 4.36 27.81 13.56
C GLU A 57 3.12 28.04 14.42
N ALA A 58 2.02 27.36 14.11
CA ALA A 58 0.79 27.41 14.90
C ALA A 58 0.99 26.78 16.28
N ALA A 59 1.69 25.65 16.38
CA ALA A 59 1.94 24.95 17.65
C ALA A 59 2.71 25.82 18.66
N ALA A 60 3.59 26.71 18.19
CA ALA A 60 4.31 27.64 19.05
C ALA A 60 3.37 28.69 19.73
N ALA A 61 2.21 28.95 19.15
CA ALA A 61 1.21 29.90 19.65
C ALA A 61 0.05 29.23 20.42
N ILE A 62 -0.09 27.88 20.35
CA ILE A 62 -1.21 27.14 20.90
C ILE A 62 -1.04 26.94 22.42
N LYS A 63 -2.05 27.35 23.17
CA LYS A 63 -2.16 27.00 24.59
C LYS A 63 -2.72 25.58 24.73
N ILE A 64 -2.25 24.85 25.72
CA ILE A 64 -2.74 23.48 26.03
C ILE A 64 -4.26 23.49 26.24
N GLN A 65 -4.82 24.59 26.76
CA GLN A 65 -6.25 24.79 26.92
C GLN A 65 -7.02 24.69 25.58
N ASP A 66 -6.44 25.15 24.47
CA ASP A 66 -7.09 25.14 23.13
C ASP A 66 -7.13 23.71 22.56
N ILE A 67 -6.09 22.92 22.83
CA ILE A 67 -6.06 21.48 22.49
C ILE A 67 -7.12 20.72 23.28
N MET A 68 -7.30 21.08 24.55
CA MET A 68 -8.22 20.43 25.47
C MET A 68 -9.68 20.83 25.17
N ALA A 69 -9.91 22.06 24.77
CA ALA A 69 -11.23 22.53 24.32
C ALA A 69 -11.65 21.92 22.97
N GLY A 70 -10.75 21.16 22.30
CA GLY A 70 -10.99 20.60 20.98
C GLY A 70 -11.00 21.64 19.85
N THR A 71 -10.55 22.87 20.15
CA THR A 71 -10.45 23.96 19.16
C THR A 71 -9.21 23.79 18.27
N VAL A 72 -8.19 23.07 18.78
CA VAL A 72 -6.97 22.74 18.03
C VAL A 72 -6.64 21.28 18.21
N ALA A 73 -6.47 20.57 17.08
CA ALA A 73 -6.05 19.18 17.09
C ALA A 73 -4.53 19.05 16.88
N ILE A 74 -3.91 18.10 17.57
CA ILE A 74 -2.52 17.71 17.29
C ILE A 74 -2.54 16.89 16.00
N ARG A 75 -1.71 17.28 15.00
CA ARG A 75 -1.66 16.62 13.71
C ARG A 75 -0.34 15.89 13.52
N GLY A 76 -0.44 14.63 13.10
CA GLY A 76 0.70 13.83 12.68
C GLY A 76 0.70 13.62 11.17
N PHE A 77 1.65 14.25 10.48
CA PHE A 77 1.75 14.21 9.02
C PHE A 77 2.57 13.02 8.54
N ARG A 78 2.12 12.40 7.45
CA ARG A 78 2.83 11.33 6.76
C ARG A 78 3.69 11.89 5.64
N ARG A 79 5.00 11.61 5.70
CA ARG A 79 5.91 11.97 4.61
C ARG A 79 5.61 11.12 3.36
N PRO A 80 5.48 11.72 2.16
CA PRO A 80 5.29 10.99 0.91
C PRO A 80 6.43 9.99 0.64
N ALA A 81 6.07 8.78 0.18
CA ALA A 81 7.06 7.76 -0.16
C ALA A 81 7.86 8.16 -1.42
N PRO A 82 9.21 8.21 -1.38
CA PRO A 82 10.00 8.62 -2.55
C PRO A 82 9.77 7.74 -3.77
N LEU A 83 9.72 6.42 -3.59
CA LEU A 83 9.53 5.45 -4.67
C LEU A 83 8.09 5.36 -5.18
N SER A 84 7.17 6.22 -4.71
CA SER A 84 5.82 6.36 -5.29
C SER A 84 5.84 6.84 -6.75
N VAL A 85 7.01 7.24 -7.27
CA VAL A 85 7.23 7.51 -8.69
C VAL A 85 7.11 6.26 -9.56
N PHE A 86 7.40 5.06 -9.02
CA PHE A 86 7.24 3.79 -9.73
C PHE A 86 5.84 3.19 -9.56
N THR A 87 5.28 3.27 -8.36
CA THR A 87 3.91 2.83 -8.09
C THR A 87 3.30 3.60 -6.94
N GLN A 88 2.06 4.02 -7.13
CA GLN A 88 1.36 4.77 -6.10
C GLN A 88 0.74 3.87 -5.02
N GLY A 89 0.41 2.61 -5.33
CA GLY A 89 -0.13 1.68 -4.37
C GLY A 89 -1.19 2.30 -3.45
N PHE A 90 -1.00 2.20 -2.12
CA PHE A 90 -1.86 2.84 -1.11
C PHE A 90 -1.55 4.32 -0.87
N GLU A 91 -0.53 4.91 -1.52
CA GLU A 91 -0.14 6.31 -1.31
C GLU A 91 -1.28 7.30 -1.49
N SER A 92 -2.17 7.03 -2.45
CA SER A 92 -3.32 7.86 -2.77
C SER A 92 -4.53 7.66 -1.85
N THR A 93 -4.62 6.52 -1.17
CA THR A 93 -5.77 6.16 -0.34
C THR A 93 -5.53 6.36 1.15
N LEU A 94 -4.26 6.48 1.55
CA LEU A 94 -3.91 6.74 2.94
C LEU A 94 -4.11 8.22 3.29
N PRO A 95 -4.61 8.52 4.51
CA PRO A 95 -4.72 9.89 4.98
C PRO A 95 -3.36 10.60 4.97
N ARG A 96 -3.35 11.87 4.60
CA ARG A 96 -2.15 12.71 4.61
C ARG A 96 -1.67 12.99 6.04
N TYR A 97 -2.61 13.09 6.98
CA TYR A 97 -2.35 13.28 8.41
C TYR A 97 -3.42 12.60 9.25
N TYR A 98 -3.13 12.43 10.51
CA TYR A 98 -4.13 12.09 11.53
C TYR A 98 -4.23 13.21 12.55
N GLU A 99 -5.44 13.48 13.00
CA GLU A 99 -5.74 14.37 14.12
C GLU A 99 -5.87 13.55 15.39
N PHE A 100 -5.11 13.92 16.39
CA PHE A 100 -5.09 13.26 17.69
C PHE A 100 -5.90 14.08 18.70
N THR A 101 -6.83 13.43 19.36
CA THR A 101 -7.72 14.04 20.38
C THR A 101 -7.76 13.16 21.61
N GLN A 102 -8.39 13.62 22.69
CA GLN A 102 -8.61 12.81 23.88
C GLN A 102 -9.46 11.56 23.63
N ASP A 103 -10.34 11.60 22.64
CA ASP A 103 -11.25 10.50 22.30
C ASP A 103 -10.66 9.52 21.29
N GLY A 104 -9.39 9.71 20.91
CA GLY A 104 -8.66 8.90 19.93
C GLY A 104 -8.17 9.72 18.75
N PHE A 105 -7.90 9.05 17.63
CA PHE A 105 -7.41 9.68 16.42
C PHE A 105 -8.45 9.62 15.30
N LYS A 106 -8.47 10.66 14.46
CA LYS A 106 -9.32 10.74 13.27
C LYS A 106 -8.44 10.91 12.03
N PRO A 107 -8.75 10.24 10.91
CA PRO A 107 -8.07 10.51 9.66
C PRO A 107 -8.40 11.93 9.19
N GLY A 108 -7.39 12.67 8.76
CA GLY A 108 -7.55 13.93 8.05
C GLY A 108 -7.89 13.70 6.59
N GLU A 109 -7.79 14.75 5.78
CA GLU A 109 -8.10 14.68 4.34
C GLU A 109 -7.31 13.57 3.65
N SER A 110 -8.01 12.78 2.86
CA SER A 110 -7.41 11.78 1.98
C SER A 110 -6.88 12.47 0.72
N ALA A 111 -5.84 11.90 0.11
CA ALA A 111 -5.30 12.41 -1.15
C ALA A 111 -6.33 12.36 -2.32
N THR A 112 -7.43 11.64 -2.14
CA THR A 112 -8.51 11.50 -3.12
C THR A 112 -9.50 12.66 -3.12
N ASP A 113 -9.53 13.51 -2.09
CA ASP A 113 -10.53 14.60 -1.99
C ASP A 113 -10.27 15.73 -3.00
N ASP A 114 -9.02 15.89 -3.46
CA ASP A 114 -8.61 16.90 -4.44
C ASP A 114 -8.56 16.40 -5.90
N GLU A 115 -8.83 15.10 -6.15
CA GLU A 115 -8.59 14.52 -7.46
C GLU A 115 -9.87 14.44 -8.30
N THR A 116 -9.82 15.07 -9.48
CA THR A 116 -10.82 15.05 -10.56
C THR A 116 -11.22 13.61 -10.95
N ILE A 117 -12.40 13.44 -11.55
CA ILE A 117 -13.00 12.20 -12.07
C ILE A 117 -12.00 11.28 -12.84
N LEU A 118 -10.93 11.83 -13.42
CA LEU A 118 -9.84 11.11 -14.09
C LEU A 118 -8.99 10.25 -13.12
N SER A 119 -8.99 10.55 -11.84
CA SER A 119 -8.22 9.78 -10.83
C SER A 119 -8.88 8.46 -10.44
N VAL A 120 -10.17 8.32 -10.68
CA VAL A 120 -10.95 7.11 -10.40
C VAL A 120 -10.64 5.97 -11.40
N GLN A 121 -10.09 6.30 -12.58
CA GLN A 121 -9.82 5.31 -13.65
C GLN A 121 -8.49 4.53 -13.51
N GLY A 122 -7.82 4.62 -12.38
CA GLY A 122 -6.53 3.94 -12.16
C GLY A 122 -5.36 4.77 -12.68
N LYS A 123 -4.48 5.16 -11.79
CA LYS A 123 -3.30 5.96 -12.14
C LYS A 123 -2.36 5.15 -13.01
N VAL A 124 -2.00 5.70 -14.18
CA VAL A 124 -1.01 5.11 -15.07
C VAL A 124 0.37 5.33 -14.47
N ASP A 125 0.82 4.37 -13.66
CA ASP A 125 2.16 4.35 -13.11
C ASP A 125 3.07 3.36 -13.87
N PHE A 126 4.34 3.32 -13.51
CA PHE A 126 5.31 2.41 -14.12
C PHE A 126 4.89 0.93 -13.99
N VAL A 127 4.37 0.52 -12.82
CA VAL A 127 3.94 -0.86 -12.61
C VAL A 127 2.76 -1.22 -13.49
N PHE A 128 1.77 -0.35 -13.61
CA PHE A 128 0.64 -0.53 -14.53
C PHE A 128 1.12 -0.70 -15.97
N LEU A 129 2.06 0.14 -16.42
CA LEU A 129 2.62 0.07 -17.75
C LEU A 129 3.35 -1.25 -18.02
N VAL A 130 4.16 -1.70 -17.06
CA VAL A 130 4.85 -2.99 -17.14
C VAL A 130 3.84 -4.14 -17.19
N GLN A 131 2.84 -4.10 -16.34
CA GLN A 131 1.84 -5.16 -16.26
C GLN A 131 0.94 -5.23 -17.48
N MET A 132 0.44 -4.10 -17.99
CA MET A 132 -0.54 -4.08 -19.07
C MET A 132 0.11 -4.09 -20.45
N VAL A 133 1.13 -3.28 -20.66
CA VAL A 133 1.70 -3.08 -21.99
C VAL A 133 2.89 -4.01 -22.23
N ILE A 134 3.90 -3.95 -21.35
CA ILE A 134 5.14 -4.69 -21.59
C ILE A 134 4.93 -6.20 -21.49
N SER A 135 4.11 -6.67 -20.54
CA SER A 135 3.78 -8.11 -20.42
C SER A 135 3.05 -8.65 -21.65
N LEU A 136 2.08 -7.89 -22.17
CA LEU A 136 1.36 -8.28 -23.38
C LEU A 136 2.31 -8.38 -24.58
N ILE A 137 3.14 -7.36 -24.76
CA ILE A 137 4.11 -7.35 -25.86
C ILE A 137 5.11 -8.51 -25.70
N ALA A 138 5.59 -8.80 -24.50
CA ALA A 138 6.49 -9.93 -24.25
C ALA A 138 5.86 -11.26 -24.68
N MET A 139 4.58 -11.48 -24.36
CA MET A 139 3.86 -12.67 -24.79
C MET A 139 3.62 -12.69 -26.31
N LEU A 140 3.32 -11.53 -26.92
CA LEU A 140 3.13 -11.42 -28.36
C LEU A 140 4.40 -11.76 -29.14
N PHE A 141 5.58 -11.35 -28.66
CA PHE A 141 6.85 -11.74 -29.26
C PHE A 141 7.10 -13.25 -29.17
N ALA A 142 6.66 -13.89 -28.09
CA ALA A 142 6.79 -15.33 -27.91
C ALA A 142 5.78 -16.14 -28.77
N SER A 143 4.72 -15.51 -29.28
CA SER A 143 3.55 -16.18 -29.88
C SER A 143 3.86 -17.08 -31.07
N ASP A 144 4.76 -16.68 -31.93
CA ASP A 144 5.13 -17.37 -33.18
C ASP A 144 6.52 -18.02 -33.15
N MET A 145 7.30 -17.83 -32.07
CA MET A 145 8.67 -18.34 -31.99
C MET A 145 8.80 -19.86 -32.14
N VAL A 146 7.80 -20.63 -31.75
CA VAL A 146 7.78 -22.08 -31.94
C VAL A 146 6.64 -22.48 -32.88
N SER A 147 5.44 -21.93 -32.71
CA SER A 147 4.28 -22.28 -33.54
C SER A 147 4.45 -21.83 -34.98
N GLY A 148 5.10 -20.68 -35.23
CA GLY A 148 5.41 -20.21 -36.58
C GLY A 148 6.41 -21.13 -37.32
N GLU A 149 7.42 -21.61 -36.59
CA GLU A 149 8.36 -22.56 -37.18
C GLU A 149 7.77 -23.97 -37.41
N LYS A 150 6.79 -24.37 -36.58
CA LYS A 150 6.01 -25.57 -36.82
C LYS A 150 5.16 -25.43 -38.10
N GLU A 151 4.49 -24.28 -38.26
CA GLU A 151 3.62 -23.98 -39.37
C GLU A 151 4.41 -23.90 -40.72
N SER A 152 5.61 -23.29 -40.68
CA SER A 152 6.50 -23.18 -41.85
C SER A 152 7.33 -24.43 -42.13
N GLY A 153 7.34 -25.42 -41.24
CA GLY A 153 8.18 -26.62 -41.33
C GLY A 153 9.65 -26.42 -41.00
N THR A 154 10.10 -25.20 -40.73
CA THR A 154 11.50 -24.88 -40.42
C THR A 154 11.98 -25.55 -39.13
N LEU A 155 11.07 -25.76 -38.13
CA LEU A 155 11.39 -26.51 -36.94
C LEU A 155 11.82 -27.94 -37.22
N ARG A 156 11.18 -28.63 -38.18
CA ARG A 156 11.54 -29.97 -38.62
C ARG A 156 12.93 -29.99 -39.23
N ALA A 157 13.23 -29.03 -40.12
CA ALA A 157 14.54 -28.89 -40.73
C ALA A 157 15.67 -28.65 -39.72
N MET A 158 15.41 -27.82 -38.71
CA MET A 158 16.39 -27.59 -37.64
C MET A 158 16.60 -28.82 -36.75
N LEU A 159 15.57 -29.57 -36.42
CA LEU A 159 15.67 -30.79 -35.57
C LEU A 159 16.20 -32.01 -36.35
N ALA A 160 16.14 -32.01 -37.68
CA ALA A 160 16.78 -33.01 -38.53
C ALA A 160 18.33 -32.90 -38.51
N ASN A 161 18.86 -31.71 -38.22
CA ASN A 161 20.27 -31.53 -37.90
C ASN A 161 20.52 -31.94 -36.43
N SER A 162 21.71 -32.42 -36.13
CA SER A 162 22.12 -32.92 -34.81
C SER A 162 22.17 -31.87 -33.68
N LEU A 163 21.20 -30.92 -33.70
CA LEU A 163 21.08 -29.87 -32.68
C LEU A 163 20.39 -30.41 -31.42
N PRO A 164 21.01 -30.30 -30.24
CA PRO A 164 20.35 -30.67 -28.99
C PRO A 164 19.10 -29.80 -28.78
N ARG A 165 17.97 -30.41 -28.49
CA ARG A 165 16.66 -29.74 -28.33
C ARG A 165 16.63 -28.72 -27.18
N ASP A 166 17.35 -29.03 -26.10
CA ASP A 166 17.55 -28.16 -24.93
C ASP A 166 18.31 -26.88 -25.29
N THR A 167 19.40 -27.03 -26.07
CA THR A 167 20.20 -25.90 -26.54
C THR A 167 19.40 -24.99 -27.51
N LEU A 168 18.54 -25.59 -28.34
CA LEU A 168 17.69 -24.83 -29.25
C LEU A 168 16.63 -24.01 -28.48
N LEU A 169 15.88 -24.64 -27.55
CA LEU A 169 14.85 -23.95 -26.79
C LEU A 169 15.43 -22.87 -25.88
N SER A 170 16.49 -23.19 -25.13
CA SER A 170 17.15 -22.20 -24.26
C SER A 170 17.78 -21.05 -25.04
N GLY A 171 18.30 -21.32 -26.23
CA GLY A 171 18.83 -20.29 -27.14
C GLY A 171 17.74 -19.36 -27.66
N LYS A 172 16.57 -19.90 -28.03
CA LYS A 172 15.39 -19.11 -28.41
C LYS A 172 14.91 -18.21 -27.29
N ILE A 173 14.75 -18.77 -26.08
CA ILE A 173 14.35 -17.99 -24.90
C ILE A 173 15.37 -16.89 -24.62
N GLY A 174 16.67 -17.20 -24.62
CA GLY A 174 17.72 -16.23 -24.37
C GLY A 174 17.77 -15.11 -25.41
N GLY A 175 17.69 -15.44 -26.71
CA GLY A 175 17.73 -14.46 -27.79
C GLY A 175 16.50 -13.56 -27.81
N GLY A 176 15.30 -14.14 -27.71
CA GLY A 176 14.06 -13.40 -27.70
C GLY A 176 13.90 -12.51 -26.45
N PHE A 177 14.29 -13.03 -25.27
CA PHE A 177 14.29 -12.23 -24.05
C PHE A 177 15.27 -11.04 -24.11
N LEU A 178 16.48 -11.25 -24.61
CA LEU A 178 17.45 -10.16 -24.76
C LEU A 178 16.94 -9.06 -25.70
N ALA A 179 16.25 -9.44 -26.78
CA ALA A 179 15.64 -8.46 -27.70
C ALA A 179 14.59 -7.58 -27.00
N LEU A 180 13.87 -8.10 -26.04
CA LEU A 180 12.91 -7.34 -25.23
C LEU A 180 13.57 -6.57 -24.09
N TRP A 181 14.50 -7.21 -23.42
CA TRP A 181 15.10 -6.68 -22.19
C TRP A 181 16.01 -5.48 -22.48
N VAL A 182 16.77 -5.47 -23.58
CA VAL A 182 17.71 -4.38 -23.88
C VAL A 182 16.98 -3.04 -24.11
N PRO A 183 15.96 -2.92 -24.95
CA PRO A 183 15.20 -1.67 -25.08
C PRO A 183 14.52 -1.24 -23.78
N PHE A 184 13.98 -2.18 -23.03
CA PHE A 184 13.40 -1.92 -21.71
C PHE A 184 14.45 -1.36 -20.74
N LEU A 185 15.63 -2.00 -20.66
CA LEU A 185 16.71 -1.54 -19.79
C LEU A 185 17.15 -0.11 -20.15
N LEU A 186 17.34 0.17 -21.42
CA LEU A 186 17.69 1.52 -21.90
C LEU A 186 16.61 2.55 -21.53
N ALA A 187 15.34 2.20 -21.70
CA ALA A 187 14.22 3.05 -21.31
C ALA A 187 14.18 3.29 -19.80
N PHE A 188 14.40 2.24 -19.00
CA PHE A 188 14.45 2.35 -17.53
C PHE A 188 15.62 3.23 -17.07
N LEU A 189 16.82 3.03 -17.63
CA LEU A 189 17.99 3.86 -17.31
C LEU A 189 17.77 5.31 -17.72
N PHE A 190 17.19 5.57 -18.88
CA PHE A 190 16.83 6.92 -19.29
C PHE A 190 15.81 7.55 -18.34
N GLY A 191 14.78 6.80 -17.94
CA GLY A 191 13.83 7.25 -16.91
C GLY A 191 14.52 7.54 -15.56
N ALA A 192 15.45 6.69 -15.14
CA ALA A 192 16.23 6.91 -13.92
C ALA A 192 17.08 8.20 -14.00
N VAL A 193 17.65 8.50 -15.15
CA VAL A 193 18.35 9.77 -15.39
C VAL A 193 17.38 10.95 -15.28
N VAL A 194 16.18 10.85 -15.84
CA VAL A 194 15.13 11.89 -15.70
C VAL A 194 14.79 12.13 -14.23
N LEU A 195 14.68 11.06 -13.41
CA LEU A 195 14.44 11.19 -11.98
C LEU A 195 15.55 11.95 -11.23
N MET A 196 16.81 11.87 -11.69
CA MET A 196 17.93 12.60 -11.06
C MET A 196 17.84 14.12 -11.19
N PHE A 197 17.14 14.61 -12.22
CA PHE A 197 16.95 16.08 -12.40
C PHE A 197 15.84 16.66 -11.52
N GLY A 198 15.19 15.86 -10.69
CA GLY A 198 14.08 16.29 -9.83
C GLY A 198 14.36 16.12 -8.34
N ALA A 199 13.31 16.23 -7.54
CA ALA A 199 13.37 16.11 -6.07
C ALA A 199 13.56 14.66 -5.57
N PHE A 200 13.90 13.72 -6.46
CA PHE A 200 14.01 12.31 -6.11
C PHE A 200 15.33 11.99 -5.37
N PRO A 201 15.32 11.43 -4.17
CA PRO A 201 16.53 11.20 -3.36
C PRO A 201 17.27 9.92 -3.77
N LEU A 202 17.83 9.87 -4.98
CA LEU A 202 18.65 8.72 -5.45
C LEU A 202 19.92 8.49 -4.63
N ALA A 203 20.45 9.53 -3.98
CA ALA A 203 21.69 9.47 -3.23
C ALA A 203 21.62 8.69 -1.89
N GLY A 204 20.41 8.28 -1.45
CA GLY A 204 20.25 7.41 -0.29
C GLY A 204 20.56 5.95 -0.65
N GLY A 205 21.51 5.31 0.05
CA GLY A 205 21.89 3.91 -0.23
C GLY A 205 20.72 2.92 -0.26
N ASP A 206 19.75 3.09 0.62
CA ASP A 206 18.54 2.26 0.68
C ASP A 206 17.64 2.47 -0.55
N THR A 207 17.52 3.70 -1.03
CA THR A 207 16.74 4.03 -2.24
C THR A 207 17.35 3.41 -3.49
N ALA A 208 18.67 3.49 -3.64
CA ALA A 208 19.37 2.90 -4.79
C ALA A 208 19.22 1.37 -4.84
N VAL A 209 19.33 0.70 -3.68
CA VAL A 209 19.10 -0.75 -3.57
C VAL A 209 17.65 -1.11 -3.96
N ARG A 210 16.67 -0.35 -3.50
CA ARG A 210 15.26 -0.57 -3.86
C ARG A 210 15.00 -0.37 -5.35
N VAL A 211 15.60 0.65 -5.98
CA VAL A 211 15.51 0.86 -7.44
C VAL A 211 16.12 -0.31 -8.21
N LEU A 212 17.24 -0.84 -7.76
CA LEU A 212 17.83 -2.05 -8.35
C LEU A 212 16.90 -3.27 -8.20
N ILE A 213 16.28 -3.45 -7.04
CA ILE A 213 15.30 -4.53 -6.81
C ILE A 213 14.10 -4.36 -7.76
N VAL A 214 13.60 -3.14 -7.95
CA VAL A 214 12.51 -2.85 -8.92
C VAL A 214 12.92 -3.26 -10.33
N LEU A 215 14.13 -2.91 -10.78
CA LEU A 215 14.64 -3.31 -12.08
C LEU A 215 14.74 -4.83 -12.23
N LEU A 216 15.33 -5.52 -11.25
CA LEU A 216 15.49 -6.97 -11.27
C LEU A 216 14.16 -7.71 -11.24
N ALA A 217 13.23 -7.28 -10.38
CA ALA A 217 11.90 -7.87 -10.31
C ALA A 217 11.09 -7.64 -11.58
N THR A 218 11.22 -6.47 -12.20
CA THR A 218 10.57 -6.19 -13.49
C THR A 218 11.18 -7.05 -14.60
N SER A 219 12.50 -7.23 -14.61
CA SER A 219 13.17 -8.12 -15.55
C SER A 219 12.71 -9.58 -15.41
N LEU A 220 12.59 -10.05 -14.17
CA LEU A 220 12.03 -11.38 -13.85
C LEU A 220 10.58 -11.51 -14.33
N PHE A 221 9.77 -10.49 -14.13
CA PHE A 221 8.37 -10.45 -14.56
C PHE A 221 8.23 -10.51 -16.09
N ILE A 222 9.02 -9.72 -16.82
CA ILE A 222 9.05 -9.76 -18.31
C ILE A 222 9.46 -11.15 -18.79
N LEU A 223 10.49 -11.74 -18.20
CA LEU A 223 10.93 -13.10 -18.52
C LEU A 223 9.85 -14.15 -18.23
N THR A 224 9.12 -14.00 -17.12
CA THR A 224 8.00 -14.88 -16.75
C THR A 224 6.89 -14.85 -17.81
N TYR A 225 6.43 -13.67 -18.23
CA TYR A 225 5.40 -13.57 -19.25
C TYR A 225 5.90 -14.04 -20.63
N PHE A 226 7.16 -13.80 -20.94
CA PHE A 226 7.79 -14.33 -22.15
C PHE A 226 7.82 -15.87 -22.14
N THR A 227 8.19 -16.51 -21.03
CA THR A 227 8.19 -17.97 -20.93
C THR A 227 6.78 -18.58 -20.95
N ILE A 228 5.77 -17.91 -20.37
CA ILE A 228 4.37 -18.31 -20.52
C ILE A 228 3.97 -18.26 -22.01
N GLY A 229 4.35 -17.21 -22.73
CA GLY A 229 4.12 -17.11 -24.16
C GLY A 229 4.77 -18.26 -24.95
N ILE A 230 6.02 -18.60 -24.64
CA ILE A 230 6.71 -19.75 -25.24
C ILE A 230 5.97 -21.07 -24.94
N ALA A 231 5.49 -21.26 -23.69
CA ALA A 231 4.74 -22.45 -23.31
C ALA A 231 3.44 -22.61 -24.12
N VAL A 232 2.73 -21.52 -24.37
CA VAL A 232 1.56 -21.52 -25.26
C VAL A 232 1.96 -21.79 -26.70
N SER A 233 3.00 -21.14 -27.21
CA SER A 233 3.52 -21.33 -28.57
C SER A 233 3.97 -22.76 -28.85
N THR A 234 4.61 -23.42 -27.86
CA THR A 234 4.99 -24.83 -27.98
C THR A 234 3.80 -25.78 -28.00
N SER A 235 2.66 -25.37 -27.45
CA SER A 235 1.46 -26.20 -27.36
C SER A 235 0.55 -26.10 -28.58
N THR A 236 0.77 -25.11 -29.43
CA THR A 236 -0.02 -24.84 -30.64
C THR A 236 0.76 -25.21 -31.89
N SER A 237 0.03 -25.48 -32.98
CA SER A 237 0.61 -25.84 -34.30
C SER A 237 0.60 -24.68 -35.27
N LYS A 238 -0.22 -23.64 -35.04
CA LYS A 238 -0.38 -22.48 -35.93
C LYS A 238 -0.16 -21.19 -35.17
N ALA A 239 0.53 -20.23 -35.76
CA ALA A 239 0.82 -18.93 -35.18
C ALA A 239 -0.45 -18.16 -34.80
N ARG A 240 -1.49 -18.20 -35.62
CA ARG A 240 -2.79 -17.55 -35.34
C ARG A 240 -3.47 -18.12 -34.07
N THR A 241 -3.48 -19.45 -33.93
CA THR A 241 -4.05 -20.11 -32.73
C THR A 241 -3.26 -19.77 -31.47
N SER A 242 -1.93 -19.73 -31.60
CA SER A 242 -1.04 -19.30 -30.51
C SER A 242 -1.36 -17.89 -30.03
N LEU A 243 -1.52 -16.96 -30.98
CA LEU A 243 -1.82 -15.57 -30.64
C LEU A 243 -3.14 -15.42 -29.89
N VAL A 244 -4.22 -16.08 -30.33
CA VAL A 244 -5.51 -16.04 -29.63
C VAL A 244 -5.40 -16.67 -28.25
N ALA A 245 -4.73 -17.82 -28.12
CA ALA A 245 -4.53 -18.48 -26.83
C ALA A 245 -3.72 -17.60 -25.84
N ILE A 246 -2.70 -16.91 -26.33
CA ILE A 246 -1.88 -15.96 -25.55
C ILE A 246 -2.73 -14.81 -25.03
N LEU A 247 -3.59 -14.21 -25.85
CA LEU A 247 -4.47 -13.13 -25.41
C LEU A 247 -5.44 -13.58 -24.32
N ILE A 248 -5.98 -14.81 -24.44
CA ILE A 248 -6.87 -15.38 -23.42
C ILE A 248 -6.10 -15.61 -22.10
N VAL A 249 -4.91 -16.22 -22.17
CA VAL A 249 -4.07 -16.48 -20.99
C VAL A 249 -3.62 -15.17 -20.34
N TRP A 250 -3.21 -14.18 -21.14
CA TRP A 250 -2.84 -12.86 -20.63
C TRP A 250 -4.03 -12.20 -19.94
N ALA A 251 -5.20 -12.16 -20.55
CA ALA A 251 -6.39 -11.56 -19.96
C ALA A 251 -6.79 -12.28 -18.65
N ALA A 252 -6.68 -13.60 -18.62
CA ALA A 252 -6.96 -14.38 -17.42
C ALA A 252 -6.03 -13.98 -16.26
N PHE A 253 -4.70 -13.96 -16.46
CA PHE A 253 -3.75 -13.63 -15.41
C PHE A 253 -3.70 -12.15 -15.05
N GLN A 254 -4.02 -11.27 -16.00
CA GLN A 254 -3.91 -9.83 -15.81
C GLN A 254 -5.20 -9.20 -15.25
N LEU A 255 -6.35 -9.67 -15.72
CA LEU A 255 -7.63 -9.04 -15.41
C LEU A 255 -8.51 -9.89 -14.50
N ILE A 256 -8.60 -11.21 -14.78
CA ILE A 256 -9.61 -12.07 -14.15
C ILE A 256 -9.12 -12.59 -12.80
N VAL A 257 -7.98 -13.28 -12.77
CA VAL A 257 -7.49 -13.96 -11.54
C VAL A 257 -7.28 -12.99 -10.37
N PRO A 258 -6.64 -11.82 -10.52
CA PRO A 258 -6.46 -10.90 -9.40
C PRO A 258 -7.79 -10.41 -8.80
N ARG A 259 -8.77 -10.10 -9.66
CA ARG A 259 -10.08 -9.62 -9.24
C ARG A 259 -10.93 -10.70 -8.58
N LEU A 260 -10.86 -11.94 -9.08
CA LEU A 260 -11.54 -13.07 -8.48
C LEU A 260 -11.01 -13.35 -7.07
N GLY A 261 -9.70 -13.25 -6.84
CA GLY A 261 -9.11 -13.43 -5.52
C GLY A 261 -9.68 -12.46 -4.48
N ASP A 262 -9.76 -11.17 -4.83
CA ASP A 262 -10.34 -10.15 -3.95
C ASP A 262 -11.85 -10.38 -3.73
N MET A 263 -12.60 -10.70 -4.81
CA MET A 263 -14.04 -10.96 -4.71
C MET A 263 -14.35 -12.17 -3.81
N ILE A 264 -13.63 -13.27 -4.00
CA ILE A 264 -13.79 -14.48 -3.19
C ILE A 264 -13.46 -14.20 -1.72
N ALA A 265 -12.40 -13.45 -1.45
CA ALA A 265 -12.00 -13.10 -0.09
C ALA A 265 -13.07 -12.24 0.61
N ARG A 266 -13.67 -11.28 -0.09
CA ARG A 266 -14.78 -10.47 0.46
C ARG A 266 -16.03 -11.28 0.74
N LEU A 267 -16.33 -12.25 -0.11
CA LEU A 267 -17.49 -13.15 0.10
C LEU A 267 -17.25 -14.13 1.26
N ALA A 268 -16.04 -14.68 1.38
CA ALA A 268 -15.70 -15.66 2.42
C ALA A 268 -15.52 -15.01 3.81
N HIS A 269 -14.95 -13.80 3.84
CA HIS A 269 -14.70 -13.04 5.08
C HIS A 269 -15.21 -11.61 4.91
N PRO A 270 -16.53 -11.38 5.09
CA PRO A 270 -17.07 -10.01 5.06
C PRO A 270 -16.52 -9.23 6.24
N VAL A 271 -16.00 -8.03 5.96
CA VAL A 271 -15.45 -7.10 6.95
C VAL A 271 -16.37 -5.89 7.04
N ARG A 272 -16.60 -5.42 8.25
CA ARG A 272 -17.38 -4.19 8.50
C ARG A 272 -16.71 -3.00 7.81
N THR A 273 -17.50 -2.08 7.28
CA THR A 273 -16.98 -0.84 6.69
C THR A 273 -16.43 0.09 7.77
N GLU A 274 -15.51 0.97 7.43
CA GLU A 274 -14.98 1.98 8.37
C GLU A 274 -16.10 2.85 8.94
N THR A 275 -17.11 3.18 8.12
CA THR A 275 -18.30 3.92 8.57
C THR A 275 -19.10 3.12 9.62
N GLN A 276 -19.29 1.82 9.45
CA GLN A 276 -19.98 0.99 10.44
C GLN A 276 -19.19 0.91 11.76
N VAL A 277 -17.87 0.77 11.69
CA VAL A 277 -17.00 0.74 12.87
C VAL A 277 -17.01 2.09 13.59
N SER A 278 -16.92 3.20 12.86
CA SER A 278 -16.98 4.55 13.45
C SER A 278 -18.33 4.85 14.08
N LEU A 279 -19.43 4.43 13.44
CA LEU A 279 -20.77 4.53 14.02
C LEU A 279 -20.88 3.69 15.30
N GLN A 280 -20.42 2.43 15.28
CA GLN A 280 -20.42 1.57 16.46
C GLN A 280 -19.64 2.21 17.63
N LYS A 281 -18.46 2.79 17.36
CA LYS A 281 -17.66 3.51 18.35
C LYS A 281 -18.39 4.75 18.89
N SER A 282 -19.00 5.55 18.02
CA SER A 282 -19.71 6.76 18.44
C SER A 282 -20.93 6.44 19.31
N LEU A 283 -21.67 5.37 18.97
CA LEU A 283 -22.79 4.90 19.80
C LEU A 283 -22.30 4.38 21.17
N LEU A 284 -21.21 3.64 21.19
CA LEU A 284 -20.62 3.15 22.43
C LEU A 284 -20.15 4.31 23.33
N VAL A 285 -19.42 5.28 22.75
CA VAL A 285 -18.99 6.49 23.49
C VAL A 285 -20.20 7.20 24.07
N ARG A 286 -21.24 7.45 23.28
CA ARG A 286 -22.45 8.14 23.75
C ARG A 286 -23.16 7.36 24.87
N SER A 287 -23.23 6.03 24.80
CA SER A 287 -23.85 5.23 25.87
C SER A 287 -23.06 5.28 27.16
N LEU A 288 -21.72 5.14 27.08
CA LEU A 288 -20.83 5.21 28.25
C LEU A 288 -20.81 6.61 28.88
N ASP A 289 -20.79 7.66 28.06
CA ASP A 289 -20.85 9.04 28.56
C ASP A 289 -22.19 9.31 29.26
N THR A 290 -23.30 8.78 28.73
CA THR A 290 -24.63 8.88 29.37
C THR A 290 -24.72 8.13 30.70
N GLU A 291 -24.11 6.93 30.77
CA GLU A 291 -24.06 6.11 31.98
C GLU A 291 -23.19 6.80 33.06
N THR A 292 -22.02 7.30 32.65
CA THR A 292 -21.12 8.06 33.53
C THR A 292 -21.80 9.32 34.07
N ALA A 293 -22.52 10.07 33.22
CA ALA A 293 -23.24 11.26 33.64
C ALA A 293 -24.35 10.94 34.65
N LYS A 294 -25.08 9.84 34.46
CA LYS A 294 -26.10 9.37 35.42
C LYS A 294 -25.49 8.99 36.78
N GLU A 295 -24.37 8.28 36.77
CA GLU A 295 -23.69 7.89 38.02
C GLU A 295 -23.12 9.10 38.75
N LEU A 296 -22.49 10.04 38.02
CA LEU A 296 -22.04 11.31 38.57
C LEU A 296 -23.20 12.11 39.19
N GLY A 297 -24.32 12.23 38.46
CA GLY A 297 -25.50 12.94 39.00
C GLY A 297 -26.04 12.29 40.25
N ARG A 298 -26.15 10.97 40.28
CA ARG A 298 -26.60 10.23 41.47
C ARG A 298 -25.72 10.46 42.68
N GLN A 299 -24.42 10.39 42.50
CA GLN A 299 -23.46 10.59 43.61
C GLN A 299 -23.40 12.04 44.03
N TYR A 300 -23.54 12.99 43.09
CA TYR A 300 -23.63 14.41 43.38
C TYR A 300 -24.88 14.72 44.26
N ASP A 301 -26.05 14.23 43.86
CA ASP A 301 -27.28 14.43 44.61
C ASP A 301 -27.19 13.85 46.06
N LEU A 302 -26.51 12.69 46.24
CA LEU A 302 -26.32 12.08 47.55
C LEU A 302 -25.43 12.93 48.48
N ILE A 303 -24.42 13.59 47.93
CA ILE A 303 -23.44 14.37 48.72
C ILE A 303 -23.98 15.79 49.02
N PHE A 304 -24.62 16.43 48.02
CA PHE A 304 -25.07 17.82 48.16
C PHE A 304 -26.51 17.94 48.61
N LYS A 305 -27.25 16.84 48.79
CA LYS A 305 -28.62 16.88 49.31
C LYS A 305 -28.64 17.41 50.76
N GLY A 306 -29.11 18.66 50.91
CA GLY A 306 -29.14 19.34 52.23
C GLY A 306 -27.89 20.15 52.57
N ALA A 307 -26.97 20.31 51.65
CA ALA A 307 -25.81 21.18 51.79
C ALA A 307 -26.22 22.68 51.77
N PRO A 308 -25.44 23.58 52.40
CA PRO A 308 -25.66 25.00 52.32
C PRO A 308 -25.61 25.54 50.88
N GLU A 309 -26.39 26.59 50.60
CA GLU A 309 -26.38 27.26 49.28
C GLU A 309 -24.95 27.75 48.96
N GLY A 310 -24.38 27.34 47.81
CA GLY A 310 -23.02 27.66 47.39
C GLY A 310 -21.94 26.65 47.80
N ALA A 311 -22.25 25.59 48.58
CA ALA A 311 -21.25 24.54 48.98
C ALA A 311 -20.60 23.86 47.77
N ALA A 312 -21.26 23.73 46.67
CA ALA A 312 -20.74 23.14 45.42
C ALA A 312 -19.71 24.03 44.68
N ASN A 313 -19.70 25.33 45.00
CA ASN A 313 -18.79 26.32 44.40
C ASN A 313 -17.62 26.67 45.33
N ASP A 314 -17.64 26.19 46.57
CA ASP A 314 -16.56 26.39 47.55
C ASP A 314 -15.63 25.15 47.57
N GLU A 315 -14.43 25.29 47.01
CA GLU A 315 -13.41 24.24 46.99
C GLU A 315 -13.03 23.74 48.40
N ASN A 316 -13.27 24.55 49.42
CA ASN A 316 -12.96 24.21 50.81
C ASN A 316 -14.11 23.57 51.57
N SER A 317 -15.30 23.49 50.97
CA SER A 317 -16.48 22.89 51.64
C SER A 317 -16.23 21.40 51.94
N PRO A 318 -16.76 20.88 53.05
CA PRO A 318 -16.63 19.47 53.39
C PRO A 318 -17.27 18.54 52.33
N GLU A 319 -18.31 18.98 51.68
CA GLU A 319 -19.02 18.28 50.61
C GLU A 319 -18.17 18.20 49.34
N GLN A 320 -17.53 19.29 48.95
CA GLN A 320 -16.65 19.31 47.79
C GLN A 320 -15.40 18.41 48.00
N LYS A 321 -14.81 18.43 49.20
CA LYS A 321 -13.70 17.53 49.56
C LYS A 321 -14.09 16.05 49.50
N LYS A 322 -15.33 15.69 49.73
CA LYS A 322 -15.86 14.33 49.59
C LYS A 322 -16.20 14.00 48.13
N TRP A 323 -16.69 14.99 47.38
CA TRP A 323 -17.08 14.82 46.00
C TRP A 323 -15.89 14.60 45.03
N ASP A 324 -14.84 15.40 45.20
CA ASP A 324 -13.70 15.37 44.28
C ASP A 324 -13.09 13.98 44.08
N PRO A 325 -12.74 13.20 45.12
CA PRO A 325 -12.19 11.87 44.93
C PRO A 325 -13.18 10.87 44.33
N ILE A 326 -14.47 10.99 44.62
CA ILE A 326 -15.51 10.12 44.08
C ILE A 326 -15.72 10.42 42.59
N ARG A 327 -15.80 11.72 42.24
CA ARG A 327 -15.88 12.15 40.84
C ARG A 327 -14.68 11.65 40.06
N ASP A 328 -13.45 11.86 40.57
CA ASP A 328 -12.23 11.48 39.90
C ASP A 328 -12.16 9.94 39.69
N ASP A 329 -12.59 9.16 40.68
CA ASP A 329 -12.65 7.70 40.56
C ASP A 329 -13.67 7.23 39.52
N ILE A 330 -14.87 7.79 39.51
CA ILE A 330 -15.89 7.47 38.48
C ILE A 330 -15.37 7.82 37.07
N GLN A 331 -14.79 9.00 36.90
CA GLN A 331 -14.26 9.44 35.61
C GLN A 331 -13.07 8.58 35.15
N ASN A 332 -12.19 8.18 36.04
CA ASN A 332 -11.05 7.33 35.73
C ASN A 332 -11.53 5.92 35.29
N ARG A 333 -12.45 5.31 36.04
CA ARG A 333 -13.05 4.01 35.67
C ARG A 333 -13.77 4.09 34.34
N ALA A 334 -14.55 5.16 34.12
CA ALA A 334 -15.24 5.37 32.84
C ALA A 334 -14.26 5.51 31.68
N ARG A 335 -13.14 6.23 31.87
CA ARG A 335 -12.09 6.39 30.86
C ARG A 335 -11.41 5.05 30.53
N GLU A 336 -11.06 4.28 31.55
CA GLU A 336 -10.46 2.95 31.37
C GLU A 336 -11.40 2.00 30.61
N THR A 337 -12.67 1.94 31.03
CA THR A 337 -13.71 1.13 30.38
C THR A 337 -13.90 1.54 28.92
N LYS A 338 -13.98 2.86 28.66
CA LYS A 338 -14.11 3.41 27.31
C LYS A 338 -12.91 3.03 26.44
N SER A 339 -11.70 3.19 26.94
CA SER A 339 -10.46 2.83 26.24
C SER A 339 -10.40 1.35 25.92
N GLN A 340 -10.71 0.48 26.87
CA GLN A 340 -10.71 -0.98 26.70
C GLN A 340 -11.73 -1.43 25.66
N GLN A 341 -12.97 -0.91 25.72
CA GLN A 341 -14.02 -1.31 24.80
C GLN A 341 -13.79 -0.79 23.37
N LEU A 342 -13.26 0.44 23.23
CA LEU A 342 -12.87 0.98 21.93
C LEU A 342 -11.72 0.17 21.32
N SER A 343 -10.72 -0.19 22.13
CA SER A 343 -9.60 -1.03 21.67
C SER A 343 -10.07 -2.42 21.22
N ALA A 344 -11.02 -3.02 21.92
CA ALA A 344 -11.58 -4.33 21.56
C ALA A 344 -12.31 -4.29 20.21
N ILE A 345 -13.05 -3.19 19.91
CA ILE A 345 -13.68 -2.98 18.61
C ILE A 345 -12.62 -2.90 17.51
N ASP A 346 -11.55 -2.12 17.77
CA ASP A 346 -10.46 -1.98 16.80
C ASP A 346 -9.71 -3.28 16.55
N GLU A 347 -9.40 -4.04 17.59
CA GLU A 347 -8.74 -5.33 17.47
C GLU A 347 -9.58 -6.32 16.67
N THR A 348 -10.88 -6.38 16.95
CA THR A 348 -11.81 -7.25 16.20
C THR A 348 -11.84 -6.87 14.72
N TYR A 349 -12.00 -5.58 14.40
CA TYR A 349 -11.99 -5.09 13.03
C TYR A 349 -10.70 -5.41 12.29
N LEU A 350 -9.56 -5.26 12.96
CA LEU A 350 -8.26 -5.58 12.38
C LEU A 350 -8.07 -7.07 12.13
N GLN A 351 -8.56 -7.92 13.04
CA GLN A 351 -8.50 -9.37 12.86
C GLN A 351 -9.36 -9.82 11.68
N GLU A 352 -10.59 -9.30 11.57
CA GLU A 352 -11.47 -9.54 10.43
C GLU A 352 -10.79 -9.12 9.11
N ARG A 353 -10.23 -7.91 9.08
CA ARG A 353 -9.53 -7.36 7.91
C ARG A 353 -8.28 -8.17 7.56
N ARG A 354 -7.49 -8.59 8.55
CA ARG A 354 -6.30 -9.44 8.31
C ARG A 354 -6.69 -10.77 7.68
N ARG A 355 -7.71 -11.45 8.18
CA ARG A 355 -8.18 -12.72 7.61
C ARG A 355 -8.64 -12.57 6.15
N GLN A 356 -9.39 -11.51 5.85
CA GLN A 356 -9.82 -11.21 4.49
C GLN A 356 -8.62 -10.93 3.57
N LEU A 357 -7.68 -10.09 4.02
CA LEU A 357 -6.47 -9.75 3.26
C LEU A 357 -5.58 -10.97 3.02
N ASP A 358 -5.37 -11.82 4.03
CA ASP A 358 -4.54 -13.02 3.88
C ASP A 358 -5.15 -13.98 2.84
N LEU A 359 -6.46 -14.15 2.84
CA LEU A 359 -7.14 -14.98 1.84
C LEU A 359 -7.04 -14.33 0.44
N ALA A 360 -7.32 -13.02 0.32
CA ALA A 360 -7.20 -12.28 -0.94
C ALA A 360 -5.79 -12.38 -1.52
N VAL A 361 -4.78 -12.22 -0.68
CA VAL A 361 -3.36 -12.35 -1.05
C VAL A 361 -3.07 -13.76 -1.54
N ASN A 362 -3.41 -14.78 -0.77
CA ASN A 362 -3.10 -16.17 -1.14
C ASN A 362 -3.77 -16.58 -2.47
N LEU A 363 -5.00 -16.14 -2.70
CA LEU A 363 -5.71 -16.38 -3.96
C LEU A 363 -5.11 -15.56 -5.11
N SER A 364 -4.74 -14.31 -4.88
CA SER A 364 -4.16 -13.46 -5.93
C SER A 364 -2.75 -13.89 -6.34
N LEU A 365 -1.98 -14.54 -5.44
CA LEU A 365 -0.65 -15.09 -5.75
C LEU A 365 -0.66 -16.19 -6.83
N VAL A 366 -1.85 -16.73 -7.18
CA VAL A 366 -2.03 -17.57 -8.36
C VAL A 366 -1.74 -16.79 -9.65
N SER A 367 -1.87 -15.46 -9.65
CA SER A 367 -1.48 -14.61 -10.77
C SER A 367 -0.05 -14.07 -10.60
N PRO A 368 0.84 -14.26 -11.60
CA PRO A 368 2.16 -13.64 -11.59
C PRO A 368 2.08 -12.12 -11.56
N SER A 369 1.03 -11.53 -12.15
CA SER A 369 0.79 -10.11 -12.15
C SER A 369 0.50 -9.57 -10.74
N ALA A 370 -0.40 -10.20 -9.99
CA ALA A 370 -0.70 -9.76 -8.63
C ALA A 370 0.49 -9.93 -7.69
N ALA A 371 1.26 -11.03 -7.84
CA ALA A 371 2.48 -11.26 -7.07
C ALA A 371 3.52 -10.14 -7.33
N PHE A 372 3.70 -9.76 -8.60
CA PHE A 372 4.61 -8.69 -9.01
C PHE A 372 4.15 -7.33 -8.45
N ALA A 373 2.87 -6.94 -8.66
CA ALA A 373 2.35 -5.66 -8.19
C ALA A 373 2.53 -5.48 -6.69
N ARG A 374 2.16 -6.51 -5.91
CA ARG A 374 2.31 -6.51 -4.46
C ARG A 374 3.78 -6.35 -4.04
N PHE A 375 4.65 -7.15 -4.64
CA PHE A 375 6.08 -7.10 -4.33
C PHE A 375 6.66 -5.71 -4.60
N ILE A 376 6.38 -5.13 -5.77
CA ILE A 376 6.89 -3.80 -6.14
C ILE A 376 6.29 -2.71 -5.26
N ALA A 377 5.00 -2.77 -4.94
CA ALA A 377 4.36 -1.79 -4.05
C ALA A 377 5.04 -1.76 -2.68
N ASP A 378 5.31 -2.93 -2.09
CA ASP A 378 6.00 -3.00 -0.80
C ASP A 378 7.47 -2.56 -0.90
N VAL A 379 8.19 -2.90 -1.98
CA VAL A 379 9.56 -2.41 -2.24
C VAL A 379 9.60 -0.89 -2.36
N CYS A 380 8.58 -0.30 -2.99
CA CYS A 380 8.45 1.14 -3.15
C CYS A 380 7.95 1.87 -1.88
N GLY A 381 7.61 1.16 -0.80
CA GLY A 381 7.06 1.75 0.41
C GLY A 381 5.65 2.31 0.23
N THR A 382 4.91 1.81 -0.76
CA THR A 382 3.52 2.20 -1.06
C THR A 382 2.55 1.04 -0.88
N GLY A 383 3.04 -0.11 -0.40
CA GLY A 383 2.30 -1.34 -0.24
C GLY A 383 1.66 -1.52 1.14
N GLU A 384 1.15 -2.74 1.37
CA GLU A 384 0.45 -3.11 2.60
C GLU A 384 1.36 -3.09 3.83
N LEU A 385 2.64 -3.44 3.68
CA LEU A 385 3.61 -3.43 4.77
C LEU A 385 3.78 -2.02 5.35
N GLU A 386 3.94 -1.01 4.49
CA GLU A 386 4.09 0.38 4.93
C GLU A 386 2.78 0.93 5.51
N ARG A 387 1.64 0.56 4.93
CA ARG A 387 0.33 0.89 5.47
C ARG A 387 0.14 0.34 6.90
N ALA A 388 0.54 -0.91 7.14
CA ALA A 388 0.46 -1.52 8.46
C ALA A 388 1.34 -0.79 9.48
N LYS A 389 2.58 -0.44 9.11
CA LYS A 389 3.51 0.33 9.94
C LYS A 389 2.98 1.73 10.24
N TYR A 390 2.35 2.38 9.25
CA TYR A 390 1.74 3.70 9.45
C TYR A 390 0.61 3.65 10.49
N VAL A 391 -0.30 2.69 10.36
CA VAL A 391 -1.41 2.51 11.32
C VAL A 391 -0.87 2.20 12.73
N GLU A 392 0.19 1.41 12.83
CA GLU A 392 0.84 1.10 14.12
C GLU A 392 1.51 2.35 14.72
N ALA A 393 2.20 3.16 13.90
CA ALA A 393 2.78 4.42 14.35
C ALA A 393 1.72 5.40 14.85
N VAL A 394 0.56 5.49 14.19
CA VAL A 394 -0.57 6.31 14.64
C VAL A 394 -1.07 5.87 16.02
N ARG A 395 -1.23 4.55 16.23
CA ARG A 395 -1.69 4.01 17.52
C ARG A 395 -0.70 4.22 18.64
N SER A 396 0.58 3.96 18.38
CA SER A 396 1.63 4.14 19.38
C SER A 396 1.78 5.62 19.75
N HIS A 397 1.62 6.53 18.78
CA HIS A 397 1.64 7.96 19.04
C HIS A 397 0.42 8.42 19.88
N GLN A 398 -0.78 7.91 19.59
CA GLN A 398 -1.96 8.18 20.42
C GLN A 398 -1.73 7.75 21.87
N LYS A 399 -1.22 6.52 22.09
CA LYS A 399 -0.90 6.04 23.42
C LYS A 399 0.15 6.91 24.15
N ALA A 400 1.15 7.39 23.41
CA ALA A 400 2.14 8.30 23.98
C ALA A 400 1.53 9.65 24.37
N LEU A 401 0.66 10.22 23.54
CA LEU A 401 -0.09 11.44 23.87
C LEU A 401 -1.05 11.23 25.04
N ASP A 402 -1.74 10.08 25.10
CA ASP A 402 -2.60 9.75 26.23
C ASP A 402 -1.81 9.76 27.55
N ASN A 403 -0.62 9.18 27.58
CA ASN A 403 0.21 9.13 28.77
C ASN A 403 0.82 10.49 29.15
N GLU A 404 1.30 11.25 28.18
CA GLU A 404 2.05 12.49 28.44
C GLU A 404 1.17 13.73 28.56
N LEU A 405 0.05 13.77 27.86
CA LEU A 405 -0.82 14.94 27.77
C LEU A 405 -2.20 14.68 28.36
N PHE A 406 -2.95 13.75 27.75
CA PHE A 406 -4.38 13.62 28.03
C PHE A 406 -4.69 13.07 29.43
N SER A 407 -3.81 12.25 30.01
CA SER A 407 -3.94 11.76 31.41
C SER A 407 -3.72 12.86 32.46
N LYS A 408 -2.98 13.92 32.12
CA LYS A 408 -2.64 15.02 33.05
C LYS A 408 -3.69 16.11 33.11
N VAL A 409 -4.76 15.97 32.34
CA VAL A 409 -5.83 16.97 32.25
C VAL A 409 -7.05 16.52 33.01
N LYS A 410 -7.45 17.36 33.95
CA LYS A 410 -8.71 17.20 34.68
C LYS A 410 -9.82 17.96 33.98
N ARG A 411 -10.88 17.26 33.58
CA ARG A 411 -12.14 17.88 33.15
C ARG A 411 -13.02 18.09 34.35
N THR A 412 -13.42 19.31 34.59
CA THR A 412 -14.42 19.64 35.61
C THR A 412 -15.70 20.06 34.91
N LEU A 413 -16.76 19.28 35.07
CA LEU A 413 -18.13 19.67 34.67
C LEU A 413 -18.68 20.63 35.73
N MET A 414 -18.92 21.88 35.36
CA MET A 414 -19.63 22.83 36.19
C MET A 414 -21.08 22.85 35.73
N MET A 415 -22.01 22.50 36.64
CA MET A 415 -23.44 22.72 36.44
C MET A 415 -23.79 24.16 36.87
N HIS A 416 -24.44 24.91 35.99
CA HIS A 416 -24.93 26.24 36.33
C HIS A 416 -26.38 26.15 36.80
N GLU A 417 -26.73 26.98 37.81
CA GLU A 417 -28.13 27.21 38.17
C GLU A 417 -28.91 27.71 36.93
N GLY A 418 -29.80 26.84 36.42
CA GLY A 418 -30.53 27.10 35.16
C GLY A 418 -30.38 25.98 34.12
N GLY A 419 -29.73 24.86 34.47
CA GLY A 419 -29.69 23.64 33.63
C GLY A 419 -28.64 23.67 32.52
N GLY A 420 -27.76 24.67 32.49
CA GLY A 420 -26.61 24.72 31.57
C GLY A 420 -25.41 24.01 32.18
N THR A 421 -24.78 23.16 31.41
CA THR A 421 -23.46 22.53 31.74
C THR A 421 -22.36 23.28 31.03
N SER A 422 -21.38 23.81 31.79
CA SER A 422 -20.11 24.28 31.23
C SER A 422 -19.00 23.33 31.59
N MET A 423 -18.07 23.05 30.64
CA MET A 423 -16.86 22.31 30.89
C MET A 423 -15.73 23.28 31.20
N SER A 424 -15.15 23.18 32.38
CA SER A 424 -13.86 23.82 32.67
C SER A 424 -12.75 22.76 32.60
N PHE A 425 -11.60 23.16 32.07
CA PHE A 425 -10.43 22.31 31.97
C PHE A 425 -9.36 22.85 32.91
N SER A 426 -8.92 22.03 33.84
CA SER A 426 -7.74 22.31 34.65
C SER A 426 -6.63 21.39 34.17
N ALA A 427 -5.54 21.95 33.65
CA ALA A 427 -4.38 21.21 33.22
C ALA A 427 -3.20 21.50 34.19
N GLN A 428 -2.49 20.47 34.61
CA GLN A 428 -1.14 20.68 35.13
C GLN A 428 -0.29 21.28 33.98
N PRO A 429 0.69 22.16 34.32
CA PRO A 429 1.56 22.73 33.30
C PRO A 429 2.25 21.61 32.51
N VAL A 430 1.89 21.45 31.25
CA VAL A 430 2.54 20.51 30.33
C VAL A 430 3.46 21.31 29.43
N ASP A 431 4.71 20.91 29.40
CA ASP A 431 5.71 21.51 28.55
C ASP A 431 5.50 21.00 27.11
N ALA A 432 5.01 21.86 26.23
CA ALA A 432 4.75 21.52 24.82
C ALA A 432 6.01 21.02 24.09
N SER A 433 7.22 21.40 24.56
CA SER A 433 8.48 20.94 23.99
C SER A 433 8.76 19.44 24.24
N LYS A 434 8.10 18.86 25.25
CA LYS A 434 8.24 17.45 25.64
C LYS A 434 7.19 16.54 25.01
N LEU A 435 6.26 17.10 24.25
CA LEU A 435 5.27 16.27 23.56
C LEU A 435 5.97 15.39 22.51
N PRO A 436 5.59 14.11 22.46
CA PRO A 436 6.17 13.20 21.49
C PRO A 436 5.86 13.68 20.05
N ARG A 437 6.88 13.71 19.20
CA ARG A 437 6.70 14.03 17.78
C ARG A 437 6.24 12.78 17.04
N PHE A 438 5.30 12.96 16.13
CA PHE A 438 4.87 11.86 15.27
C PHE A 438 5.99 11.45 14.31
N THR A 439 6.44 10.20 14.42
CA THR A 439 7.49 9.64 13.57
C THR A 439 7.07 8.27 13.05
N ILE A 440 7.41 8.01 11.79
CA ILE A 440 7.17 6.71 11.13
C ILE A 440 8.52 6.10 10.82
N THR A 441 8.75 4.88 11.29
CA THR A 441 9.94 4.12 10.91
C THR A 441 9.63 3.31 9.66
N PRO A 442 10.21 3.66 8.48
CA PRO A 442 9.95 2.93 7.24
C PRO A 442 10.44 1.49 7.33
N ALA A 443 9.86 0.59 6.54
CA ALA A 443 10.29 -0.78 6.47
C ALA A 443 11.70 -0.87 5.86
N THR A 444 12.57 -1.65 6.47
CA THR A 444 13.89 -1.95 5.90
C THR A 444 13.77 -2.86 4.67
N VAL A 445 14.80 -2.89 3.80
CA VAL A 445 14.83 -3.78 2.64
C VAL A 445 14.70 -5.25 3.07
N ALA A 446 15.37 -5.64 4.15
CA ALA A 446 15.33 -7.01 4.66
C ALA A 446 13.92 -7.41 5.14
N GLU A 447 13.24 -6.53 5.87
CA GLU A 447 11.84 -6.72 6.29
C GLU A 447 10.92 -6.84 5.09
N THR A 448 11.10 -5.98 4.07
CA THR A 448 10.32 -5.99 2.84
C THR A 448 10.46 -7.31 2.08
N LEU A 449 11.70 -7.79 1.89
CA LEU A 449 11.97 -9.06 1.22
C LEU A 449 11.38 -10.25 2.00
N LYS A 450 11.53 -10.27 3.33
CA LYS A 450 10.96 -11.31 4.19
C LYS A 450 9.42 -11.34 4.13
N ALA A 451 8.77 -10.18 4.22
CA ALA A 451 7.32 -10.06 4.15
C ALA A 451 6.76 -10.52 2.79
N ASN A 452 7.54 -10.32 1.71
CA ASN A 452 7.14 -10.65 0.35
C ASN A 452 7.74 -11.96 -0.19
N ALA A 453 8.28 -12.83 0.67
CA ALA A 453 8.85 -14.10 0.25
C ALA A 453 7.85 -14.95 -0.57
N ARG A 454 6.56 -14.97 -0.19
CA ARG A 454 5.51 -15.68 -0.93
C ARG A 454 5.32 -15.13 -2.35
N SER A 455 5.35 -13.81 -2.52
CA SER A 455 5.24 -13.16 -3.84
C SER A 455 6.42 -13.50 -4.73
N LEU A 456 7.65 -13.49 -4.18
CA LEU A 456 8.86 -13.90 -4.89
C LEU A 456 8.82 -15.37 -5.28
N ILE A 457 8.46 -16.27 -4.36
CA ILE A 457 8.30 -17.71 -4.65
C ILE A 457 7.27 -17.89 -5.78
N SER A 458 6.14 -17.21 -5.74
CA SER A 458 5.13 -17.28 -6.80
C SER A 458 5.72 -16.87 -8.16
N LEU A 459 6.47 -15.76 -8.24
CA LEU A 459 7.12 -15.32 -9.48
C LEU A 459 8.11 -16.36 -10.02
N PHE A 460 8.92 -16.98 -9.15
CA PHE A 460 9.83 -18.05 -9.56
C PHE A 460 9.10 -19.31 -10.00
N VAL A 461 8.02 -19.70 -9.34
CA VAL A 461 7.18 -20.83 -9.77
C VAL A 461 6.61 -20.56 -11.16
N TRP A 462 6.10 -19.35 -11.40
CA TRP A 462 5.56 -18.94 -12.70
C TRP A 462 6.63 -18.77 -13.79
N LEU A 463 7.89 -18.60 -13.43
CA LEU A 463 9.00 -18.67 -14.39
C LEU A 463 9.34 -20.13 -14.75
N ILE A 464 9.49 -20.98 -13.70
CA ILE A 464 10.00 -22.34 -13.85
C ILE A 464 8.92 -23.27 -14.46
N ALA A 465 7.67 -23.21 -14.00
CA ALA A 465 6.63 -24.12 -14.44
C ALA A 465 6.29 -23.99 -15.93
N PRO A 466 6.08 -22.81 -16.52
CA PRO A 466 5.89 -22.68 -17.98
C PRO A 466 7.14 -23.07 -18.77
N PHE A 467 8.33 -22.77 -18.27
CA PHE A 467 9.58 -23.21 -18.89
C PHE A 467 9.67 -24.73 -18.93
N ALA A 468 9.44 -25.41 -17.80
CA ALA A 468 9.46 -26.88 -17.72
C ALA A 468 8.40 -27.51 -18.60
N PHE A 469 7.20 -26.91 -18.66
CA PHE A 469 6.12 -27.36 -19.55
C PHE A 469 6.50 -27.20 -21.03
N ALA A 470 7.05 -26.05 -21.41
CA ALA A 470 7.52 -25.79 -22.77
C ALA A 470 8.63 -26.80 -23.17
N TYR A 471 9.57 -27.02 -22.25
CA TYR A 471 10.66 -27.98 -22.44
C TYR A 471 10.14 -29.41 -22.63
N ALA A 472 9.23 -29.87 -21.80
CA ALA A 472 8.66 -31.21 -21.90
C ALA A 472 7.87 -31.42 -23.22
N LYS A 473 7.12 -30.40 -23.64
CA LYS A 473 6.40 -30.44 -24.93
C LYS A 473 7.34 -30.39 -26.14
N PHE A 474 8.41 -29.59 -26.05
CA PHE A 474 9.38 -29.43 -27.13
C PHE A 474 10.21 -30.70 -27.34
N ILE A 475 10.63 -31.38 -26.27
CA ILE A 475 11.35 -32.66 -26.36
C ILE A 475 10.48 -33.76 -26.96
N LYS A 476 9.19 -33.81 -26.64
CA LYS A 476 8.24 -34.80 -27.13
C LYS A 476 7.72 -34.51 -28.54
N TYR A 477 8.15 -33.40 -29.15
CA TYR A 477 7.69 -33.06 -30.51
C TYR A 477 8.18 -34.09 -31.52
N ASP A 478 7.23 -34.76 -32.20
CA ASP A 478 7.55 -35.73 -33.24
C ASP A 478 7.95 -35.02 -34.54
N VAL A 479 9.10 -35.37 -35.08
CA VAL A 479 9.67 -34.80 -36.30
C VAL A 479 9.20 -35.55 -37.53
N ARG A 480 8.54 -36.72 -37.36
CA ARG A 480 8.05 -37.54 -38.46
C ARG A 480 6.89 -36.91 -39.23
#